data_2f29e1e471e2fa3390bf52e53b0f01c7
#
_entry.id   2f29e1e471e2fa3390bf52e53b0f01c7
#
_cell.length_a   1.000
_cell.length_b   1.000
_cell.length_c   1.000
_cell.angle_alpha   90.00
_cell.angle_beta   90.00
_cell.angle_gamma   90.00
#
_symmetry.space_group_name_H-M   'P 1'
#
loop_
_entity.id
_entity.type
_entity.pdbx_description
1 polymer ?
#
loop_
_entity_poly.entity_id
_entity_poly.type
_entity_poly.pdbx_seq_one_letter_code
_entity_poly.pdbx_strand_id
1 'polypeptide(L)'
;NEQNMLTLVGDVIGTCNMEGVTNKYKKLYQENHHMLLAQAKAMKLLHEMCPGAKIGPAPNISLVYPATCKPKDVLAAQNFNAIRNWLYLDMAVYGRYNDLVWKFLEEHDAIPVIETGDMDIMAQAKPDFIGFNYYNTATVEWDDSPVAVTDSEKKDQQSAGIEPGVYKAYPNPNLLRTEFGWE
;
A
#
# COMPACT_ATOMS: atom_id res chain seq x y z
N ASN A 1 0.20 10.21 8.16
CA ASN A 1 -1.17 10.02 7.65
C ASN A 1 -1.16 9.62 6.20
N GLU A 2 -1.85 8.53 5.85
CA GLU A 2 -2.09 8.02 4.49
C GLU A 2 -0.83 7.90 3.60
N GLN A 3 0.30 7.51 4.17
CA GLN A 3 1.53 7.40 3.38
C GLN A 3 1.44 6.35 2.26
N ASN A 4 0.56 5.38 2.39
CA ASN A 4 0.28 4.40 1.36
C ASN A 4 -0.36 4.99 0.09
N MET A 5 -0.86 6.22 0.15
CA MET A 5 -1.32 6.94 -1.05
C MET A 5 -0.18 7.25 -2.02
N LEU A 6 1.08 7.28 -1.54
CA LEU A 6 2.24 7.47 -2.40
C LEU A 6 2.37 6.38 -3.48
N THR A 7 2.26 5.11 -3.08
CA THR A 7 2.38 3.99 -4.03
C THR A 7 1.14 3.78 -4.89
N LEU A 8 -0.01 4.29 -4.46
CA LEU A 8 -1.28 4.13 -5.16
C LEU A 8 -1.52 5.18 -6.23
N VAL A 9 -1.30 6.44 -5.87
CA VAL A 9 -1.68 7.58 -6.70
C VAL A 9 -0.58 8.65 -6.78
N GLY A 10 0.60 8.40 -6.25
CA GLY A 10 1.67 9.38 -6.18
C GLY A 10 2.09 9.94 -7.54
N ASP A 11 2.02 9.11 -8.57
CA ASP A 11 2.27 9.50 -9.96
C ASP A 11 1.13 10.37 -10.54
N VAL A 12 -0.10 10.16 -10.09
CA VAL A 12 -1.29 10.87 -10.58
C VAL A 12 -1.45 12.24 -9.91
N ILE A 13 -1.21 12.30 -8.59
CA ILE A 13 -1.34 13.55 -7.82
C ILE A 13 -0.06 14.39 -7.82
N GLY A 14 0.98 13.97 -8.56
CA GLY A 14 2.20 14.73 -8.74
C GLY A 14 3.14 14.76 -7.52
N THR A 15 3.01 13.82 -6.59
CA THR A 15 3.96 13.70 -5.46
C THR A 15 5.26 13.03 -5.88
N CYS A 16 5.25 12.28 -6.99
CA CYS A 16 6.41 11.63 -7.58
C CYS A 16 6.63 12.16 -8.99
N ASN A 17 7.84 12.64 -9.29
CA ASN A 17 8.22 12.96 -10.67
C ASN A 17 8.52 11.67 -11.43
N MET A 18 7.73 11.38 -12.45
CA MET A 18 7.86 10.20 -13.30
C MET A 18 8.55 10.45 -14.64
N GLU A 19 9.05 11.67 -14.88
CA GLU A 19 9.76 12.02 -16.12
C GLU A 19 11.02 11.16 -16.28
N GLY A 20 11.14 10.46 -17.42
CA GLY A 20 12.28 9.56 -17.70
C GLY A 20 12.31 8.26 -16.89
N VAL A 21 11.30 7.98 -16.08
CA VAL A 21 11.23 6.74 -15.27
C VAL A 21 10.83 5.56 -16.14
N THR A 22 11.70 4.55 -16.23
CA THR A 22 11.46 3.33 -17.00
C THR A 22 10.77 2.23 -16.18
N ASN A 23 11.04 2.16 -14.87
CA ASN A 23 10.36 1.25 -13.95
C ASN A 23 9.65 2.05 -12.86
N LYS A 24 8.33 2.18 -13.03
CA LYS A 24 7.45 2.91 -12.13
C LYS A 24 7.45 2.33 -10.71
N TYR A 25 7.35 1.01 -10.58
CA TYR A 25 7.34 0.36 -9.27
C TYR A 25 8.63 0.60 -8.51
N LYS A 26 9.76 0.46 -9.18
CA LYS A 26 11.07 0.72 -8.57
C LYS A 26 11.16 2.13 -7.99
N LYS A 27 10.69 3.13 -8.73
CA LYS A 27 10.66 4.52 -8.27
C LYS A 27 9.73 4.69 -7.07
N LEU A 28 8.48 4.26 -7.18
CA LEU A 28 7.47 4.44 -6.13
C LEU A 28 7.84 3.71 -4.84
N TYR A 29 8.32 2.46 -4.94
CA TYR A 29 8.67 1.69 -3.75
C TYR A 29 10.00 2.11 -3.13
N GLN A 30 10.92 2.70 -3.89
CA GLN A 30 12.09 3.36 -3.31
C GLN A 30 11.68 4.60 -2.48
N GLU A 31 10.81 5.43 -3.01
CA GLU A 31 10.30 6.60 -2.27
C GLU A 31 9.47 6.18 -1.06
N ASN A 32 8.66 5.13 -1.20
CA ASN A 32 7.93 4.55 -0.08
C ASN A 32 8.87 4.04 1.02
N HIS A 33 9.99 3.39 0.68
CA HIS A 33 11.00 2.97 1.65
C HIS A 33 11.54 4.16 2.45
N HIS A 34 11.86 5.26 1.77
CA HIS A 34 12.33 6.49 2.44
C HIS A 34 11.25 7.09 3.37
N MET A 35 9.98 7.04 2.98
CA MET A 35 8.89 7.52 3.83
C MET A 35 8.67 6.63 5.05
N LEU A 36 8.77 5.31 4.91
CA LEU A 36 8.72 4.36 6.04
C LEU A 36 9.87 4.61 7.00
N LEU A 37 11.07 4.82 6.48
CA LEU A 37 12.25 5.16 7.28
C LEU A 37 12.09 6.50 8.01
N ALA A 38 11.56 7.51 7.33
CA ALA A 38 11.28 8.81 7.93
C ALA A 38 10.24 8.70 9.06
N GLN A 39 9.18 7.90 8.86
CA GLN A 39 8.19 7.60 9.91
C GLN A 39 8.85 6.94 11.12
N ALA A 40 9.71 5.94 10.91
CA ALA A 40 10.42 5.25 11.98
C ALA A 40 11.33 6.20 12.77
N LYS A 41 12.10 7.04 12.07
CA LYS A 41 12.96 8.07 12.68
C LYS A 41 12.14 9.09 13.48
N ALA A 42 10.99 9.52 12.95
CA ALA A 42 10.11 10.46 13.65
C ALA A 42 9.54 9.86 14.94
N MET A 43 9.11 8.59 14.91
CA MET A 43 8.63 7.89 16.11
C MET A 43 9.71 7.81 17.20
N LYS A 44 10.91 7.39 16.81
CA LYS A 44 12.04 7.30 17.74
C LYS A 44 12.39 8.67 18.33
N LEU A 45 12.52 9.68 17.50
CA LEU A 45 12.87 11.04 17.94
C LEU A 45 11.80 11.62 18.88
N LEU A 46 10.52 11.40 18.59
CA LEU A 46 9.44 11.88 19.48
C LEU A 46 9.56 11.27 20.88
N HIS A 47 9.75 9.96 20.96
CA HIS A 47 9.89 9.27 22.25
C HIS A 47 11.11 9.74 23.06
N GLU A 48 12.21 10.08 22.37
CA GLU A 48 13.43 10.61 23.00
C GLU A 48 13.25 12.05 23.50
N MET A 49 12.62 12.92 22.69
CA MET A 49 12.52 14.35 22.97
C MET A 49 11.31 14.72 23.83
N CYS A 50 10.23 13.96 23.75
CA CYS A 50 8.96 14.25 24.39
C CYS A 50 8.46 13.04 25.21
N PRO A 51 9.07 12.74 26.36
CA PRO A 51 8.67 11.61 27.19
C PRO A 51 7.17 11.69 27.55
N GLY A 52 6.43 10.61 27.28
CA GLY A 52 4.99 10.52 27.50
C GLY A 52 4.11 10.95 26.31
N ALA A 53 4.67 11.55 25.27
CA ALA A 53 3.95 11.77 24.02
C ALA A 53 3.74 10.43 23.29
N LYS A 54 2.63 10.33 22.55
CA LYS A 54 2.26 9.13 21.80
C LYS A 54 2.25 9.42 20.31
N ILE A 55 2.71 8.45 19.53
CA ILE A 55 2.77 8.53 18.07
C ILE A 55 2.40 7.19 17.44
N GLY A 56 1.76 7.24 16.29
CA GLY A 56 1.44 6.04 15.51
C GLY A 56 1.10 6.37 14.07
N PRO A 57 1.12 5.38 13.17
CA PRO A 57 0.71 5.56 11.79
C PRO A 57 -0.80 5.71 11.67
N ALA A 58 -1.24 6.31 10.58
CA ALA A 58 -2.65 6.35 10.16
C ALA A 58 -2.75 6.09 8.64
N PRO A 59 -2.55 4.85 8.19
CA PRO A 59 -2.71 4.51 6.79
C PRO A 59 -4.17 4.57 6.36
N ASN A 60 -4.39 4.73 5.06
CA ASN A 60 -5.68 4.56 4.44
C ASN A 60 -5.93 3.06 4.23
N ILE A 61 -6.81 2.47 5.01
CA ILE A 61 -7.13 1.05 4.96
C ILE A 61 -8.38 0.85 4.09
N SER A 62 -8.33 -0.14 3.22
CA SER A 62 -9.48 -0.63 2.48
C SER A 62 -9.69 -2.11 2.81
N LEU A 63 -10.84 -2.47 3.33
CA LEU A 63 -11.22 -3.88 3.46
C LEU A 63 -11.35 -4.48 2.07
N VAL A 64 -11.12 -5.79 1.95
CA VAL A 64 -11.17 -6.45 0.65
C VAL A 64 -11.90 -7.78 0.72
N TYR A 65 -12.76 -8.01 -0.25
CA TYR A 65 -13.43 -9.29 -0.50
C TYR A 65 -12.96 -9.89 -1.82
N PRO A 66 -12.78 -11.21 -1.92
CA PRO A 66 -12.66 -11.87 -3.21
C PRO A 66 -14.02 -11.84 -3.94
N ALA A 67 -14.00 -11.65 -5.26
CA ALA A 67 -15.22 -11.68 -6.07
C ALA A 67 -15.96 -13.01 -6.00
N THR A 68 -15.19 -14.11 -5.88
CA THR A 68 -15.72 -15.46 -5.69
C THR A 68 -14.85 -16.26 -4.72
N CYS A 69 -15.30 -17.46 -4.34
CA CYS A 69 -14.49 -18.40 -3.57
C CYS A 69 -13.46 -19.20 -4.42
N LYS A 70 -13.25 -18.86 -5.68
CA LYS A 70 -12.21 -19.47 -6.51
C LYS A 70 -10.83 -19.18 -5.91
N PRO A 71 -9.90 -20.16 -5.93
CA PRO A 71 -8.56 -19.96 -5.35
C PRO A 71 -7.82 -18.71 -5.88
N LYS A 72 -7.93 -18.42 -7.17
CA LYS A 72 -7.31 -17.23 -7.78
C LYS A 72 -7.89 -15.92 -7.23
N ASP A 73 -9.21 -15.81 -7.05
CA ASP A 73 -9.84 -14.59 -6.53
C ASP A 73 -9.51 -14.39 -5.04
N VAL A 74 -9.42 -15.49 -4.28
CA VAL A 74 -8.95 -15.45 -2.89
C VAL A 74 -7.51 -14.97 -2.82
N LEU A 75 -6.63 -15.45 -3.72
CA LEU A 75 -5.24 -15.00 -3.81
C LEU A 75 -5.16 -13.52 -4.23
N ALA A 76 -5.99 -13.08 -5.17
CA ALA A 76 -6.09 -11.67 -5.56
C ALA A 76 -6.43 -10.78 -4.37
N ALA A 77 -7.41 -11.17 -3.54
CA ALA A 77 -7.76 -10.43 -2.33
C ALA A 77 -6.62 -10.42 -1.28
N GLN A 78 -5.87 -11.52 -1.14
CA GLN A 78 -4.69 -11.57 -0.27
C GLN A 78 -3.58 -10.65 -0.76
N ASN A 79 -3.29 -10.65 -2.06
CA ASN A 79 -2.28 -9.77 -2.66
C ASN A 79 -2.68 -8.30 -2.54
N PHE A 80 -3.93 -7.96 -2.82
CA PHE A 80 -4.46 -6.62 -2.59
C PHE A 80 -4.23 -6.19 -1.14
N ASN A 81 -4.62 -7.03 -0.20
CA ASN A 81 -4.49 -6.72 1.23
C ASN A 81 -3.02 -6.56 1.65
N ALA A 82 -2.12 -7.39 1.12
CA ALA A 82 -0.69 -7.29 1.39
C ALA A 82 -0.11 -5.95 0.87
N ILE A 83 -0.38 -5.61 -0.39
CA ILE A 83 0.14 -4.40 -1.04
C ILE A 83 -0.50 -3.13 -0.45
N ARG A 84 -1.81 -3.15 -0.24
CA ARG A 84 -2.59 -1.98 0.16
C ARG A 84 -2.53 -1.66 1.65
N ASN A 85 -2.55 -2.70 2.49
CA ASN A 85 -2.71 -2.59 3.94
C ASN A 85 -1.51 -3.12 4.72
N TRP A 86 -1.16 -4.41 4.55
CA TRP A 86 -0.19 -5.08 5.42
C TRP A 86 1.22 -4.57 5.26
N LEU A 87 1.66 -4.12 4.07
CA LEU A 87 2.96 -3.48 3.89
C LEU A 87 3.21 -2.39 4.95
N TYR A 88 2.22 -1.55 5.17
CA TYR A 88 2.33 -0.39 6.07
C TYR A 88 2.17 -0.76 7.54
N LEU A 89 1.27 -1.70 7.83
CA LEU A 89 1.03 -2.18 9.19
C LEU A 89 2.18 -3.06 9.68
N ASP A 90 2.64 -4.01 8.86
CA ASP A 90 3.76 -4.88 9.21
C ASP A 90 5.06 -4.07 9.41
N MET A 91 5.30 -3.09 8.55
CA MET A 91 6.44 -2.21 8.71
C MET A 91 6.36 -1.38 9.99
N ALA A 92 5.20 -0.83 10.33
CA ALA A 92 5.04 -0.03 11.54
C ALA A 92 5.16 -0.87 12.81
N VAL A 93 4.65 -2.10 12.82
CA VAL A 93 4.58 -2.95 14.03
C VAL A 93 5.82 -3.82 14.18
N TYR A 94 6.25 -4.44 13.09
CA TYR A 94 7.34 -5.43 13.09
C TYR A 94 8.66 -4.90 12.53
N GLY A 95 8.64 -3.77 11.80
CA GLY A 95 9.83 -3.19 11.16
C GLY A 95 10.34 -4.03 9.99
N ARG A 96 9.48 -4.77 9.32
CA ARG A 96 9.85 -5.64 8.18
C ARG A 96 8.84 -5.58 7.07
N TYR A 97 9.29 -5.87 5.86
CA TYR A 97 8.42 -6.03 4.71
C TYR A 97 7.56 -7.29 4.86
N ASN A 98 6.32 -7.21 4.39
CA ASN A 98 5.44 -8.36 4.22
C ASN A 98 5.98 -9.27 3.10
N ASP A 99 5.98 -10.59 3.30
CA ASP A 99 6.59 -11.54 2.37
C ASP A 99 5.90 -11.57 0.99
N LEU A 100 4.57 -11.38 0.94
CA LEU A 100 3.84 -11.30 -0.34
C LEU A 100 4.22 -10.04 -1.10
N VAL A 101 4.37 -8.91 -0.40
CA VAL A 101 4.84 -7.66 -1.02
C VAL A 101 6.27 -7.80 -1.49
N TRP A 102 7.14 -8.42 -0.70
CA TRP A 102 8.53 -8.64 -1.12
C TRP A 102 8.61 -9.43 -2.40
N LYS A 103 7.81 -10.51 -2.50
CA LYS A 103 7.73 -11.31 -3.72
C LYS A 103 7.21 -10.51 -4.92
N PHE A 104 6.19 -9.70 -4.73
CA PHE A 104 5.69 -8.77 -5.77
C PHE A 104 6.81 -7.81 -6.24
N LEU A 105 7.59 -7.26 -5.32
CA LEU A 105 8.70 -6.36 -5.66
C LEU A 105 9.82 -7.07 -6.44
N GLU A 106 10.14 -8.32 -6.07
CA GLU A 106 11.10 -9.15 -6.82
C GLU A 106 10.65 -9.36 -8.27
N GLU A 107 9.39 -9.74 -8.47
CA GLU A 107 8.81 -10.03 -9.79
C GLU A 107 8.77 -8.79 -10.70
N HIS A 108 8.75 -7.58 -10.11
CA HIS A 108 8.71 -6.31 -10.84
C HIS A 108 10.06 -5.58 -10.89
N ASP A 109 11.17 -6.21 -10.51
CA ASP A 109 12.49 -5.54 -10.36
C ASP A 109 12.39 -4.22 -9.59
N ALA A 110 11.65 -4.25 -8.49
CA ALA A 110 11.26 -3.06 -7.72
C ALA A 110 11.70 -3.11 -6.25
N ILE A 111 12.55 -4.06 -5.88
CA ILE A 111 13.13 -4.09 -4.53
C ILE A 111 13.85 -2.76 -4.29
N PRO A 112 13.51 -2.02 -3.21
CA PRO A 112 14.18 -0.77 -2.91
C PRO A 112 15.63 -1.03 -2.48
N VAL A 113 16.49 -0.06 -2.74
CA VAL A 113 17.82 -0.02 -2.13
C VAL A 113 17.64 0.22 -0.64
N ILE A 114 18.13 -0.70 0.16
CA ILE A 114 18.09 -0.66 1.63
C ILE A 114 19.52 -0.40 2.11
N GLU A 115 19.73 0.76 2.73
CA GLU A 115 21.04 1.12 3.27
C GLU A 115 21.30 0.40 4.60
N THR A 116 22.59 0.31 4.93
CA THR A 116 22.99 -0.30 6.19
C THR A 116 22.37 0.40 7.39
N GLY A 117 21.61 -0.35 8.19
CA GLY A 117 20.94 0.17 9.39
C GLY A 117 19.50 0.61 9.20
N ASP A 118 18.99 0.72 7.97
CA ASP A 118 17.60 1.13 7.72
C ASP A 118 16.59 0.19 8.40
N MET A 119 16.77 -1.10 8.21
CA MET A 119 15.87 -2.10 8.80
C MET A 119 15.97 -2.14 10.32
N ASP A 120 17.15 -1.88 10.89
CA ASP A 120 17.33 -1.80 12.34
C ASP A 120 16.58 -0.59 12.93
N ILE A 121 16.62 0.56 12.24
CA ILE A 121 15.86 1.75 12.62
C ILE A 121 14.35 1.46 12.58
N MET A 122 13.87 0.82 11.52
CA MET A 122 12.47 0.45 11.38
C MET A 122 12.04 -0.57 12.45
N ALA A 123 12.85 -1.56 12.75
CA ALA A 123 12.56 -2.57 13.77
C ALA A 123 12.54 -2.01 15.20
N GLN A 124 13.31 -0.96 15.47
CA GLN A 124 13.37 -0.28 16.78
C GLN A 124 12.23 0.71 16.98
N ALA A 125 11.70 1.28 15.91
CA ALA A 125 10.57 2.20 15.98
C ALA A 125 9.30 1.43 16.34
N LYS A 126 8.65 1.87 17.44
CA LYS A 126 7.42 1.23 17.93
C LYS A 126 6.31 2.27 18.02
N PRO A 127 5.18 2.04 17.37
CA PRO A 127 4.01 2.90 17.52
C PRO A 127 3.35 2.66 18.87
N ASP A 128 2.79 3.71 19.45
CA ASP A 128 1.95 3.63 20.66
C ASP A 128 0.52 3.23 20.34
N PHE A 129 0.08 3.49 19.11
CA PHE A 129 -1.24 3.17 18.60
C PHE A 129 -1.18 3.01 17.07
N ILE A 130 -2.21 2.42 16.50
CA ILE A 130 -2.49 2.42 15.07
C ILE A 130 -3.82 3.13 14.87
N GLY A 131 -3.78 4.28 14.19
CA GLY A 131 -4.95 4.89 13.59
C GLY A 131 -5.13 4.37 12.16
N PHE A 132 -6.29 4.61 11.58
CA PHE A 132 -6.50 4.36 10.14
C PHE A 132 -7.63 5.24 9.62
N ASN A 133 -7.55 5.59 8.34
CA ASN A 133 -8.64 6.19 7.60
C ASN A 133 -9.32 5.08 6.80
N TYR A 134 -10.64 5.07 6.81
CA TYR A 134 -11.44 4.10 6.08
C TYR A 134 -12.55 4.80 5.31
N TYR A 135 -12.61 4.56 4.01
CA TYR A 135 -13.59 5.19 3.12
C TYR A 135 -14.45 4.19 2.36
N ASN A 136 -13.84 3.06 1.97
CA ASN A 136 -14.51 2.09 1.12
C ASN A 136 -14.02 0.68 1.37
N THR A 137 -14.84 -0.26 0.94
CA THR A 137 -14.49 -1.68 0.83
C THR A 137 -14.20 -1.99 -0.64
N ALA A 138 -13.17 -2.79 -0.89
CA ALA A 138 -12.83 -3.27 -2.22
C ALA A 138 -13.39 -4.67 -2.44
N THR A 139 -13.75 -5.00 -3.65
CA THR A 139 -13.93 -6.39 -4.09
C THR A 139 -13.07 -6.61 -5.32
N VAL A 140 -12.32 -7.70 -5.35
CA VAL A 140 -11.35 -7.97 -6.39
C VAL A 140 -11.47 -9.39 -6.94
N GLU A 141 -11.17 -9.52 -8.22
CA GLU A 141 -10.92 -10.81 -8.88
C GLU A 141 -9.49 -10.88 -9.38
N TRP A 142 -9.02 -12.06 -9.70
CA TRP A 142 -7.71 -12.25 -10.32
C TRP A 142 -7.67 -11.59 -11.70
N ASP A 143 -6.59 -10.87 -11.97
CA ASP A 143 -6.33 -10.33 -13.29
C ASP A 143 -5.31 -11.19 -14.03
N ASP A 144 -5.73 -11.79 -15.14
CA ASP A 144 -4.86 -12.57 -16.05
C ASP A 144 -4.34 -11.69 -17.21
N SER A 145 -4.68 -10.39 -17.26
CA SER A 145 -4.30 -9.54 -18.39
C SER A 145 -2.85 -9.07 -18.28
N PRO A 146 -2.05 -9.22 -19.36
CA PRO A 146 -0.67 -8.75 -19.38
C PRO A 146 -0.54 -7.26 -19.74
N VAL A 147 -1.65 -6.52 -19.82
CA VAL A 147 -1.68 -5.18 -20.42
C VAL A 147 -1.66 -4.11 -19.36
N ALA A 148 -0.78 -3.13 -19.51
CA ALA A 148 -0.77 -1.92 -18.71
C ALA A 148 -2.14 -1.20 -18.76
N VAL A 149 -2.66 -0.84 -17.60
CA VAL A 149 -3.92 -0.14 -17.41
C VAL A 149 -3.86 1.24 -18.06
N THR A 150 -4.92 1.63 -18.74
CA THR A 150 -5.05 2.98 -19.30
C THR A 150 -5.31 4.01 -18.19
N ASP A 151 -4.90 5.26 -18.40
CA ASP A 151 -5.08 6.34 -17.41
C ASP A 151 -6.55 6.62 -17.06
N SER A 152 -7.51 6.22 -17.92
CA SER A 152 -8.94 6.33 -17.64
C SER A 152 -9.41 5.32 -16.57
N GLU A 153 -8.79 4.16 -16.50
CA GLU A 153 -9.12 3.12 -15.51
C GLU A 153 -8.53 3.39 -14.13
N LYS A 154 -7.48 4.23 -14.07
CA LYS A 154 -6.87 4.70 -12.82
C LYS A 154 -7.65 5.82 -12.13
N LYS A 155 -8.64 6.44 -12.80
CA LYS A 155 -9.34 7.60 -12.28
C LYS A 155 -10.27 7.30 -11.11
N ASP A 156 -10.65 6.06 -10.91
CA ASP A 156 -11.42 5.67 -9.73
C ASP A 156 -10.48 5.35 -8.56
N GLN A 157 -9.94 6.42 -7.98
CA GLN A 157 -8.98 6.36 -6.86
C GLN A 157 -9.54 5.69 -5.59
N GLN A 158 -10.84 5.54 -5.52
CA GLN A 158 -11.54 4.95 -4.38
C GLN A 158 -11.88 3.48 -4.59
N SER A 159 -11.84 2.99 -5.83
CA SER A 159 -11.99 1.58 -6.13
C SER A 159 -10.70 0.79 -5.88
N ALA A 160 -10.79 -0.52 -5.91
CA ALA A 160 -9.61 -1.39 -5.84
C ALA A 160 -8.63 -1.14 -6.99
N GLY A 161 -9.10 -0.56 -8.09
CA GLY A 161 -8.29 -0.37 -9.29
C GLY A 161 -7.88 -1.70 -9.94
N ILE A 162 -6.78 -1.65 -10.67
CA ILE A 162 -6.19 -2.82 -11.32
C ILE A 162 -4.70 -2.85 -10.99
N GLU A 163 -4.22 -4.00 -10.53
CA GLU A 163 -2.80 -4.34 -10.49
C GLU A 163 -2.56 -5.45 -11.53
N PRO A 164 -2.01 -5.11 -12.70
CA PRO A 164 -1.89 -6.05 -13.82
C PRO A 164 -1.20 -7.36 -13.43
N GLY A 165 -1.81 -8.49 -13.79
CA GLY A 165 -1.32 -9.82 -13.45
C GLY A 165 -1.55 -10.23 -11.99
N VAL A 166 -2.19 -9.40 -11.18
CA VAL A 166 -2.40 -9.65 -9.75
C VAL A 166 -3.87 -9.57 -9.36
N TYR A 167 -4.50 -8.43 -9.57
CA TYR A 167 -5.93 -8.23 -9.29
C TYR A 167 -6.54 -7.10 -10.11
N LYS A 168 -7.85 -7.14 -10.25
CA LYS A 168 -8.67 -6.01 -10.73
C LYS A 168 -9.95 -5.86 -9.90
N ALA A 169 -10.47 -4.64 -9.86
CA ALA A 169 -11.72 -4.32 -9.19
C ALA A 169 -12.89 -5.12 -9.79
N TYR A 170 -13.78 -5.55 -8.93
CA TYR A 170 -15.00 -6.26 -9.29
C TYR A 170 -16.20 -5.63 -8.57
N PRO A 171 -17.32 -5.34 -9.26
CA PRO A 171 -18.52 -4.83 -8.62
C PRO A 171 -19.12 -5.84 -7.64
N ASN A 172 -19.38 -5.41 -6.39
CA ASN A 172 -20.00 -6.29 -5.41
C ASN A 172 -21.49 -5.98 -5.26
N PRO A 173 -22.39 -6.86 -5.71
CA PRO A 173 -23.83 -6.62 -5.63
C PRO A 173 -24.38 -6.66 -4.19
N ASN A 174 -23.58 -7.11 -3.21
CA ASN A 174 -23.97 -7.22 -1.81
C ASN A 174 -23.58 -6.00 -0.97
N LEU A 175 -22.79 -5.09 -1.53
CA LEU A 175 -22.38 -3.86 -0.86
C LEU A 175 -23.26 -2.69 -1.31
N LEU A 176 -23.63 -1.85 -0.34
CA LEU A 176 -24.33 -0.60 -0.62
C LEU A 176 -23.32 0.44 -1.10
N ARG A 177 -23.71 1.22 -2.10
CA ARG A 177 -22.90 2.33 -2.60
C ARG A 177 -23.37 3.65 -2.01
N THR A 178 -22.42 4.48 -1.66
CA THR A 178 -22.67 5.89 -1.34
C THR A 178 -23.06 6.66 -2.60
N GLU A 179 -23.51 7.92 -2.44
CA GLU A 179 -23.77 8.83 -3.56
C GLU A 179 -22.52 9.09 -4.42
N PHE A 180 -21.31 8.95 -3.85
CA PHE A 180 -20.05 9.03 -4.56
C PHE A 180 -19.65 7.74 -5.28
N GLY A 181 -20.43 6.65 -5.14
CA GLY A 181 -20.14 5.36 -5.74
C GLY A 181 -19.20 4.47 -4.92
N TRP A 182 -18.88 4.83 -3.70
CA TRP A 182 -18.02 4.03 -2.81
C TRP A 182 -18.81 2.91 -2.14
N GLU A 183 -18.23 1.72 -2.09
CA GLU A 183 -18.79 0.52 -1.46
C GLU A 183 -18.30 0.32 -0.02
#